data_1c5c1c31e617c623501f33476aa2f7f8
#
_entry.id   1c5c1c31e617c623501f33476aa2f7f8
#
_cell.length_a   1.000
_cell.length_b   1.000
_cell.length_c   1.000
_cell.angle_alpha   90.00
_cell.angle_beta   90.00
_cell.angle_gamma   90.00
#
_symmetry.space_group_name_H-M   'P 1'
#
loop_
_entity.id
_entity.type
_entity.pdbx_description
1 polymer ?
#
loop_
_entity_poly.entity_id
_entity_poly.type
_entity_poly.pdbx_seq_one_letter_code
_entity_poly.pdbx_strand_id
1 'polypeptide(L)'
;FAEVLRSNGFIERDSFYEISKRWIHSILYTTRPDEVISLFSDTTEMRNAHEALFNSEKMLRNIFDNVQVGVELYDKEGYLVDINAKDLDIFGIEAKEDVLGVNFFENPIVPGEIARNVRNGLEQSFRLDYPFDRLGGYYPSRKKGSVQIYTKVTMLYGMSGELVNFLVLNIDNTEINEAHNRLEEFESSFSLVSRFGKVGYARFDLVTRDGYAVPQWYHNLGEESDTPMTQVIGIYNHVNPEDREAVFREIGRVKANESNGFTLDLRVGLRDGKNGWTRVNVVRNPLNTDPSKIEMVCVNFDVTELKQTEKSLIEAKNKAEVSDRLKSAFLANMSHEIRT
;
A
#
# COMPACT_ATOMS: atom_id res chain seq x y z
N PHE A 1 18.08 13.60 68.26
CA PHE A 1 18.41 13.09 69.58
C PHE A 1 17.16 12.58 70.30
N ALA A 2 16.16 13.44 70.53
CA ALA A 2 14.91 13.07 71.23
C ALA A 2 14.12 11.96 70.49
N GLU A 3 14.23 11.87 69.21
CA GLU A 3 13.56 10.89 68.35
C GLU A 3 14.21 9.51 68.51
N VAL A 4 15.56 9.42 68.58
CA VAL A 4 16.29 8.18 68.80
C VAL A 4 15.95 7.56 70.15
N LEU A 5 15.82 8.40 71.18
CA LEU A 5 15.42 7.96 72.52
C LEU A 5 13.98 7.42 72.56
N ARG A 6 13.06 8.00 71.80
CA ARG A 6 11.66 7.53 71.71
C ARG A 6 11.52 6.22 70.89
N SER A 7 12.40 5.96 69.98
CA SER A 7 12.43 4.76 69.12
C SER A 7 13.21 3.59 69.71
N ASN A 8 13.26 3.45 71.00
CA ASN A 8 14.01 2.41 71.70
C ASN A 8 15.54 2.45 71.44
N GLY A 9 16.07 3.63 71.15
CA GLY A 9 17.48 3.84 70.92
C GLY A 9 18.00 3.49 69.55
N PHE A 10 17.13 3.24 68.56
CA PHE A 10 17.51 2.92 67.19
C PHE A 10 16.62 3.62 66.17
N ILE A 11 17.21 4.28 65.16
CA ILE A 11 16.54 4.83 63.98
C ILE A 11 17.37 4.50 62.77
N GLU A 12 16.69 4.01 61.73
CA GLU A 12 17.24 3.82 60.39
C GLU A 12 16.37 4.58 59.39
N ARG A 13 17.01 5.42 58.57
CA ARG A 13 16.27 6.15 57.56
C ARG A 13 17.12 6.54 56.38
N ASP A 14 16.47 6.65 55.22
CA ASP A 14 16.98 7.27 54.00
C ASP A 14 16.51 8.70 53.92
N SER A 15 17.40 9.64 53.57
CA SER A 15 17.06 11.07 53.40
C SER A 15 17.74 11.62 52.17
N PHE A 16 17.00 12.40 51.40
CA PHE A 16 17.56 13.14 50.28
C PHE A 16 17.91 14.55 50.74
N TYR A 17 19.13 14.94 50.48
CA TYR A 17 19.64 16.27 50.82
C TYR A 17 19.67 17.16 49.58
N GLU A 18 18.75 18.12 49.53
CA GLU A 18 18.54 18.99 48.36
C GLU A 18 19.79 19.81 47.97
N ILE A 19 20.56 20.28 48.92
CA ILE A 19 21.75 21.11 48.71
C ILE A 19 22.88 20.33 48.05
N SER A 20 23.15 19.12 48.55
CA SER A 20 24.22 18.27 48.06
C SER A 20 23.75 17.32 46.93
N LYS A 21 22.42 17.24 46.67
CA LYS A 21 21.80 16.30 45.76
C LYS A 21 22.17 14.85 46.02
N ARG A 22 22.27 14.48 47.34
CA ARG A 22 22.68 13.17 47.77
C ARG A 22 21.63 12.45 48.58
N TRP A 23 21.55 11.16 48.36
CA TRP A 23 20.82 10.24 49.20
C TRP A 23 21.74 9.69 50.28
N ILE A 24 21.39 9.95 51.57
CA ILE A 24 22.15 9.47 52.70
C ILE A 24 21.32 8.45 53.48
N HIS A 25 21.84 7.26 53.59
CA HIS A 25 21.35 6.24 54.49
C HIS A 25 21.95 6.48 55.88
N SER A 26 21.11 6.66 56.88
CA SER A 26 21.54 7.03 58.25
C SER A 26 21.03 6.00 59.23
N ILE A 27 21.94 5.46 60.02
CA ILE A 27 21.66 4.61 61.18
C ILE A 27 22.08 5.38 62.42
N LEU A 28 21.15 5.64 63.31
CA LEU A 28 21.38 6.33 64.57
C LEU A 28 20.99 5.40 65.72
N TYR A 29 21.88 5.23 66.67
CA TYR A 29 21.59 4.41 67.87
C TYR A 29 22.25 5.01 69.09
N THR A 30 21.67 4.72 70.28
CA THR A 30 22.17 5.13 71.54
C THR A 30 22.93 3.99 72.21
N THR A 31 24.14 4.24 72.73
CA THR A 31 24.93 3.30 73.53
C THR A 31 24.88 3.66 75.00
N ARG A 32 24.61 4.91 75.32
CA ARG A 32 24.42 5.46 76.67
C ARG A 32 23.32 6.51 76.67
N PRO A 33 22.74 6.88 77.81
CA PRO A 33 21.61 7.82 77.89
C PRO A 33 21.86 9.21 77.27
N ASP A 34 23.10 9.61 77.12
CA ASP A 34 23.56 10.89 76.63
C ASP A 34 24.41 10.83 75.33
N GLU A 35 24.55 9.66 74.76
CA GLU A 35 25.41 9.42 73.58
C GLU A 35 24.63 8.81 72.44
N VAL A 36 24.72 9.44 71.24
CA VAL A 36 24.16 8.93 69.99
C VAL A 36 25.29 8.69 69.02
N ILE A 37 25.34 7.49 68.48
CA ILE A 37 26.25 7.13 67.37
C ILE A 37 25.45 7.21 66.08
N SER A 38 26.02 7.89 65.09
CA SER A 38 25.45 8.04 63.77
C SER A 38 26.38 7.47 62.73
N LEU A 39 25.88 6.51 61.93
CA LEU A 39 26.55 5.97 60.76
C LEU A 39 25.86 6.52 59.52
N PHE A 40 26.64 7.05 58.57
CA PHE A 40 26.14 7.57 57.33
C PHE A 40 26.78 6.83 56.14
N SER A 41 25.95 6.48 55.17
CA SER A 41 26.41 5.94 53.90
C SER A 41 25.77 6.74 52.75
N ASP A 42 26.60 7.21 51.82
CA ASP A 42 26.13 7.82 50.60
C ASP A 42 25.64 6.72 49.63
N THR A 43 24.34 6.68 49.42
CA THR A 43 23.70 5.65 48.57
C THR A 43 23.27 6.23 47.18
N THR A 44 23.73 7.43 46.86
CA THR A 44 23.31 8.16 45.63
C THR A 44 23.65 7.38 44.37
N GLU A 45 24.86 6.94 44.19
CA GLU A 45 25.28 6.19 43.00
C GLU A 45 24.51 4.87 42.85
N MET A 46 24.33 4.14 43.93
CA MET A 46 23.58 2.89 43.91
C MET A 46 22.10 3.11 43.53
N ARG A 47 21.47 4.15 44.10
CA ARG A 47 20.09 4.50 43.77
C ARG A 47 19.95 4.98 42.33
N ASN A 48 20.85 5.83 41.86
CA ASN A 48 20.82 6.32 40.47
C ASN A 48 21.02 5.17 39.48
N ALA A 49 21.94 4.24 39.77
CA ALA A 49 22.16 3.05 38.95
C ALA A 49 20.91 2.14 38.91
N HIS A 50 20.29 1.93 40.09
CA HIS A 50 19.06 1.13 40.19
C HIS A 50 17.89 1.80 39.45
N GLU A 51 17.71 3.11 39.58
CA GLU A 51 16.69 3.87 38.88
C GLU A 51 16.92 3.88 37.35
N ALA A 52 18.17 4.04 36.92
CA ALA A 52 18.54 3.98 35.50
C ALA A 52 18.26 2.59 34.92
N LEU A 53 18.59 1.50 35.66
CA LEU A 53 18.28 0.12 35.24
C LEU A 53 16.76 -0.08 35.13
N PHE A 54 16.02 0.29 36.17
CA PHE A 54 14.55 0.17 36.19
C PHE A 54 13.90 0.95 35.05
N ASN A 55 14.34 2.18 34.80
CA ASN A 55 13.82 2.99 33.69
C ASN A 55 14.18 2.37 32.31
N SER A 56 15.39 1.81 32.20
CA SER A 56 15.81 1.10 30.99
C SER A 56 14.97 -0.15 30.73
N GLU A 57 14.76 -0.99 31.73
CA GLU A 57 13.91 -2.18 31.64
C GLU A 57 12.48 -1.83 31.26
N LYS A 58 11.92 -0.81 31.92
CA LYS A 58 10.58 -0.31 31.61
C LYS A 58 10.46 0.23 30.19
N MET A 59 11.47 0.94 29.72
CA MET A 59 11.53 1.46 28.35
C MET A 59 11.59 0.31 27.32
N LEU A 60 12.47 -0.67 27.56
CA LEU A 60 12.58 -1.85 26.69
C LEU A 60 11.26 -2.64 26.63
N ARG A 61 10.60 -2.81 27.77
CA ARG A 61 9.29 -3.46 27.83
C ARG A 61 8.23 -2.69 27.06
N ASN A 62 8.19 -1.36 27.23
CA ASN A 62 7.26 -0.52 26.46
C ASN A 62 7.50 -0.60 24.95
N ILE A 63 8.78 -0.61 24.51
CA ILE A 63 9.11 -0.79 23.09
C ILE A 63 8.62 -2.16 22.61
N PHE A 64 8.95 -3.22 23.35
CA PHE A 64 8.57 -4.59 23.01
C PHE A 64 7.05 -4.74 22.84
N ASP A 65 6.26 -4.19 23.79
CA ASP A 65 4.80 -4.35 23.78
C ASP A 65 4.06 -3.43 22.80
N ASN A 66 4.67 -2.29 22.37
CA ASN A 66 3.98 -1.30 21.53
C ASN A 66 4.50 -1.23 20.08
N VAL A 67 5.56 -1.95 19.73
CA VAL A 67 6.03 -2.00 18.35
C VAL A 67 4.98 -2.68 17.46
N GLN A 68 4.78 -2.13 16.23
CA GLN A 68 3.79 -2.64 15.27
C GLN A 68 4.30 -3.87 14.47
N VAL A 69 5.19 -4.62 15.07
CA VAL A 69 5.76 -5.86 14.55
C VAL A 69 5.56 -6.92 15.62
N GLY A 70 5.15 -8.10 15.25
CA GLY A 70 5.10 -9.24 16.13
C GLY A 70 6.51 -9.63 16.55
N VAL A 71 6.70 -9.87 17.84
CA VAL A 71 8.01 -10.22 18.42
C VAL A 71 7.86 -11.41 19.34
N GLU A 72 8.60 -12.47 19.04
CA GLU A 72 8.69 -13.67 19.85
C GLU A 72 10.14 -13.86 20.29
N LEU A 73 10.37 -14.19 21.54
CA LEU A 73 11.66 -14.53 22.10
C LEU A 73 11.68 -16.02 22.45
N TYR A 74 12.62 -16.74 21.89
CA TYR A 74 12.85 -18.17 22.17
C TYR A 74 14.17 -18.39 22.87
N ASP A 75 14.22 -19.39 23.72
CA ASP A 75 15.50 -19.89 24.23
C ASP A 75 16.28 -20.65 23.13
N LYS A 76 17.53 -21.03 23.43
CA LYS A 76 18.38 -21.73 22.46
C LYS A 76 17.87 -23.13 22.11
N GLU A 77 17.06 -23.75 22.98
CA GLU A 77 16.39 -25.02 22.75
C GLU A 77 15.12 -24.89 21.90
N GLY A 78 14.66 -23.65 21.64
CA GLY A 78 13.50 -23.32 20.80
C GLY A 78 12.19 -23.17 21.56
N TYR A 79 12.17 -23.09 22.86
CA TYR A 79 10.96 -22.84 23.63
C TYR A 79 10.67 -21.35 23.74
N LEU A 80 9.41 -20.99 23.52
CA LEU A 80 8.94 -19.60 23.59
C LEU A 80 9.02 -19.08 25.03
N VAL A 81 9.82 -18.04 25.23
CA VAL A 81 10.05 -17.39 26.52
C VAL A 81 9.19 -16.16 26.69
N ASP A 82 9.02 -15.37 25.61
CA ASP A 82 8.23 -14.16 25.63
C ASP A 82 7.64 -13.85 24.25
N ILE A 83 6.50 -13.13 24.25
CA ILE A 83 5.77 -12.73 23.05
C ILE A 83 5.10 -11.38 23.30
N ASN A 84 5.11 -10.48 22.31
CA ASN A 84 4.48 -9.17 22.46
C ASN A 84 3.00 -9.15 22.05
N ALA A 85 2.31 -8.07 22.41
CA ALA A 85 0.89 -7.90 22.13
C ALA A 85 0.55 -7.94 20.63
N LYS A 86 1.45 -7.40 19.77
CA LYS A 86 1.23 -7.41 18.31
C LYS A 86 1.28 -8.81 17.74
N ASP A 87 2.14 -9.66 18.23
CA ASP A 87 2.25 -11.05 17.76
C ASP A 87 1.05 -11.90 18.20
N LEU A 88 0.58 -11.69 19.43
CA LEU A 88 -0.68 -12.28 19.90
C LEU A 88 -1.85 -11.93 18.97
N ASP A 89 -1.93 -10.66 18.51
CA ASP A 89 -2.94 -10.20 17.55
C ASP A 89 -2.76 -10.85 16.17
N ILE A 90 -1.54 -10.90 15.64
CA ILE A 90 -1.23 -11.53 14.34
C ILE A 90 -1.69 -12.99 14.33
N PHE A 91 -1.41 -13.74 15.38
CA PHE A 91 -1.75 -15.17 15.46
C PHE A 91 -3.08 -15.48 16.13
N GLY A 92 -3.82 -14.45 16.60
CA GLY A 92 -5.14 -14.61 17.21
C GLY A 92 -5.14 -15.36 18.52
N ILE A 93 -4.09 -15.17 19.32
CA ILE A 93 -3.89 -15.81 20.64
C ILE A 93 -4.48 -14.90 21.71
N GLU A 94 -5.23 -15.47 22.66
CA GLU A 94 -5.92 -14.68 23.68
C GLU A 94 -4.99 -14.19 24.79
N ALA A 95 -4.18 -15.08 25.29
CA ALA A 95 -3.27 -14.79 26.37
C ALA A 95 -1.89 -15.37 26.08
N LYS A 96 -0.88 -14.69 26.56
CA LYS A 96 0.52 -15.09 26.43
C LYS A 96 0.77 -16.46 27.04
N GLU A 97 0.10 -16.75 28.14
CA GLU A 97 0.18 -18.02 28.89
C GLU A 97 -0.24 -19.23 28.05
N ASP A 98 -1.07 -19.02 27.03
CA ASP A 98 -1.58 -20.08 26.15
C ASP A 98 -0.49 -20.62 25.20
N VAL A 99 0.59 -19.86 25.00
CA VAL A 99 1.65 -20.21 24.04
C VAL A 99 3.06 -20.25 24.64
N LEU A 100 3.27 -19.76 25.84
CA LEU A 100 4.58 -19.87 26.50
C LEU A 100 4.99 -21.34 26.61
N GLY A 101 6.25 -21.62 26.22
CA GLY A 101 6.81 -22.96 26.21
C GLY A 101 6.50 -23.80 24.97
N VAL A 102 5.75 -23.30 23.97
CA VAL A 102 5.69 -23.98 22.66
C VAL A 102 7.06 -23.97 22.00
N ASN A 103 7.37 -25.00 21.21
CA ASN A 103 8.69 -25.13 20.62
C ASN A 103 8.68 -24.73 19.14
N PHE A 104 9.46 -23.72 18.75
CA PHE A 104 9.60 -23.22 17.37
C PHE A 104 9.85 -24.33 16.35
N PHE A 105 10.68 -25.32 16.73
CA PHE A 105 11.06 -26.41 15.84
C PHE A 105 9.98 -27.47 15.63
N GLU A 106 8.91 -27.43 16.43
CA GLU A 106 7.73 -28.28 16.34
C GLU A 106 6.56 -27.59 15.65
N ASN A 107 6.72 -26.30 15.27
CA ASN A 107 5.68 -25.57 14.55
C ASN A 107 5.43 -26.24 13.18
N PRO A 108 4.22 -26.77 12.93
CA PRO A 108 3.91 -27.53 11.71
C PRO A 108 3.92 -26.69 10.44
N ILE A 109 3.92 -25.37 10.57
CA ILE A 109 3.85 -24.41 9.45
C ILE A 109 5.26 -23.93 9.05
N VAL A 110 6.22 -23.89 9.99
CA VAL A 110 7.58 -23.49 9.67
C VAL A 110 8.25 -24.54 8.78
N PRO A 111 8.83 -24.16 7.62
CA PRO A 111 9.51 -25.12 6.74
C PRO A 111 10.68 -25.81 7.47
N GLY A 112 10.77 -27.12 7.31
CA GLY A 112 11.79 -27.91 8.01
C GLY A 112 13.24 -27.54 7.67
N GLU A 113 13.50 -26.93 6.53
CA GLU A 113 14.80 -26.34 6.18
C GLU A 113 15.10 -25.13 7.05
N ILE A 114 14.16 -24.23 7.21
CA ILE A 114 14.28 -23.05 8.08
C ILE A 114 14.51 -23.48 9.52
N ALA A 115 13.70 -24.42 10.03
CA ALA A 115 13.86 -24.95 11.38
C ALA A 115 15.25 -25.54 11.61
N ARG A 116 15.82 -26.27 10.65
CA ARG A 116 17.20 -26.80 10.72
C ARG A 116 18.25 -25.71 10.72
N ASN A 117 18.11 -24.69 9.87
CA ASN A 117 19.05 -23.58 9.81
C ASN A 117 19.08 -22.77 11.10
N VAL A 118 17.91 -22.45 11.66
CA VAL A 118 17.77 -21.78 12.96
C VAL A 118 18.40 -22.60 14.08
N ARG A 119 18.16 -23.92 14.12
CA ARG A 119 18.77 -24.84 15.10
C ARG A 119 20.30 -24.86 15.00
N ASN A 120 20.84 -24.61 13.82
CA ASN A 120 22.28 -24.51 13.58
C ASN A 120 22.85 -23.10 13.87
N GLY A 121 22.07 -22.20 14.44
CA GLY A 121 22.46 -20.81 14.73
C GLY A 121 22.55 -19.90 13.53
N LEU A 122 21.86 -20.21 12.42
CA LEU A 122 21.84 -19.39 11.20
C LEU A 122 20.62 -18.49 11.20
N GLU A 123 20.85 -17.19 11.04
CA GLU A 123 19.78 -16.22 10.83
C GLU A 123 18.98 -16.54 9.56
N GLN A 124 17.69 -16.36 9.61
CA GLN A 124 16.79 -16.65 8.50
C GLN A 124 15.84 -15.49 8.23
N SER A 125 15.46 -15.30 6.97
CA SER A 125 14.38 -14.40 6.58
C SER A 125 13.56 -15.09 5.50
N PHE A 126 12.24 -15.17 5.69
CA PHE A 126 11.36 -15.87 4.77
C PHE A 126 9.95 -15.28 4.77
N ARG A 127 9.21 -15.56 3.70
CA ARG A 127 7.78 -15.26 3.60
C ARG A 127 7.00 -16.55 3.73
N LEU A 128 5.87 -16.48 4.38
CA LEU A 128 5.05 -17.64 4.70
C LEU A 128 3.57 -17.28 4.60
N ASP A 129 2.82 -18.11 3.90
CA ASP A 129 1.37 -18.17 4.04
C ASP A 129 1.09 -19.09 5.23
N TYR A 130 0.57 -18.52 6.32
CA TYR A 130 0.41 -19.19 7.61
C TYR A 130 -1.06 -19.62 7.81
N PRO A 131 -1.42 -20.86 7.45
CA PRO A 131 -2.78 -21.34 7.52
C PRO A 131 -3.12 -21.84 8.93
N PHE A 132 -4.12 -21.22 9.57
CA PHE A 132 -4.52 -21.54 10.94
C PHE A 132 -5.20 -22.92 11.09
N ASP A 133 -5.78 -23.46 10.03
CA ASP A 133 -6.37 -24.80 9.98
C ASP A 133 -5.35 -25.93 10.06
N ARG A 134 -4.07 -25.66 9.80
CA ARG A 134 -2.98 -26.63 9.85
C ARG A 134 -2.20 -26.65 11.15
N LEU A 135 -2.58 -25.85 12.13
CA LEU A 135 -1.91 -25.78 13.45
C LEU A 135 -1.95 -27.11 14.23
N GLY A 136 -2.96 -27.94 14.00
CA GLY A 136 -3.03 -29.29 14.60
C GLY A 136 -3.01 -29.31 16.13
N GLY A 137 -3.36 -28.19 16.79
CA GLY A 137 -3.31 -28.07 18.25
C GLY A 137 -1.96 -27.59 18.79
N TYR A 138 -1.06 -27.09 17.94
CA TYR A 138 0.24 -26.52 18.35
C TYR A 138 0.08 -25.35 19.33
N TYR A 139 -0.89 -24.46 19.09
CA TYR A 139 -1.40 -23.49 20.06
C TYR A 139 -2.86 -23.13 19.73
N PRO A 140 -3.64 -22.59 20.68
CA PRO A 140 -5.01 -22.14 20.41
C PRO A 140 -5.01 -20.81 19.63
N SER A 141 -5.76 -20.74 18.54
CA SER A 141 -5.96 -19.50 17.76
C SER A 141 -7.45 -19.25 17.53
N ARG A 142 -7.86 -17.98 17.64
CA ARG A 142 -9.21 -17.54 17.25
C ARG A 142 -9.31 -17.24 15.76
N LYS A 143 -8.18 -17.09 15.06
CA LYS A 143 -8.15 -16.79 13.63
C LYS A 143 -8.47 -18.04 12.81
N LYS A 144 -9.06 -17.80 11.65
CA LYS A 144 -9.36 -18.81 10.63
C LYS A 144 -8.78 -18.33 9.29
N GLY A 145 -8.60 -19.26 8.35
CA GLY A 145 -7.99 -18.96 7.07
C GLY A 145 -6.47 -18.88 7.20
N SER A 146 -5.84 -17.91 6.55
CA SER A 146 -4.39 -17.71 6.60
C SER A 146 -4.00 -16.26 6.74
N VAL A 147 -2.78 -16.02 7.20
CA VAL A 147 -2.12 -14.71 7.25
C VAL A 147 -0.82 -14.80 6.46
N GLN A 148 -0.52 -13.76 5.68
CA GLN A 148 0.75 -13.69 4.93
C GLN A 148 1.76 -12.93 5.76
N ILE A 149 2.75 -13.65 6.29
CA ILE A 149 3.77 -13.08 7.16
C ILE A 149 5.14 -13.04 6.48
N TYR A 150 5.88 -11.98 6.75
CA TYR A 150 7.32 -11.93 6.58
C TYR A 150 7.95 -12.14 7.94
N THR A 151 8.75 -13.19 8.05
CA THR A 151 9.42 -13.58 9.29
C THR A 151 10.91 -13.38 9.16
N LYS A 152 11.53 -12.78 10.20
CA LYS A 152 12.98 -12.69 10.37
C LYS A 152 13.38 -13.30 11.69
N VAL A 153 14.33 -14.23 11.65
CA VAL A 153 14.94 -14.88 12.84
C VAL A 153 16.34 -14.35 13.01
N THR A 154 16.65 -13.82 14.21
CA THR A 154 17.94 -13.23 14.56
C THR A 154 18.47 -13.89 15.83
N MET A 155 19.74 -14.25 15.83
CA MET A 155 20.40 -14.91 16.98
C MET A 155 20.86 -13.88 17.99
N LEU A 156 20.64 -14.17 19.28
CA LEU A 156 21.07 -13.34 20.41
C LEU A 156 22.16 -14.05 21.20
N TYR A 157 23.32 -13.41 21.32
CA TYR A 157 24.52 -13.97 21.97
C TYR A 157 24.77 -13.32 23.31
N GLY A 158 25.21 -14.11 24.26
CA GLY A 158 25.69 -13.65 25.56
C GLY A 158 27.06 -12.97 25.49
N MET A 159 27.53 -12.48 26.65
CA MET A 159 28.82 -11.77 26.75
C MET A 159 30.02 -12.62 26.36
N SER A 160 29.96 -13.93 26.51
CA SER A 160 31.00 -14.90 26.15
C SER A 160 30.88 -15.39 24.69
N GLY A 161 29.91 -14.88 23.93
CA GLY A 161 29.70 -15.28 22.54
C GLY A 161 28.90 -16.57 22.36
N GLU A 162 28.34 -17.13 23.43
CA GLU A 162 27.41 -18.26 23.37
C GLU A 162 26.01 -17.81 22.88
N LEU A 163 25.35 -18.67 22.12
CA LEU A 163 23.95 -18.48 21.79
C LEU A 163 23.09 -18.64 23.05
N VAL A 164 22.34 -17.59 23.39
CA VAL A 164 21.46 -17.57 24.56
C VAL A 164 20.00 -17.70 24.13
N ASN A 165 19.60 -16.91 23.18
CA ASN A 165 18.24 -16.84 22.68
C ASN A 165 18.23 -16.60 21.17
N PHE A 166 17.06 -16.70 20.55
CA PHE A 166 16.82 -16.11 19.24
C PHE A 166 15.48 -15.35 19.22
N LEU A 167 15.47 -14.32 18.42
CA LEU A 167 14.33 -13.42 18.25
C LEU A 167 13.66 -13.73 16.93
N VAL A 168 12.33 -13.85 16.93
CA VAL A 168 11.52 -13.98 15.72
C VAL A 168 10.67 -12.72 15.57
N LEU A 169 10.80 -12.07 14.44
CA LEU A 169 10.01 -10.89 14.07
C LEU A 169 9.02 -11.28 12.99
N ASN A 170 7.74 -11.03 13.24
CA ASN A 170 6.64 -11.33 12.32
C ASN A 170 5.96 -10.04 11.86
N ILE A 171 5.91 -9.83 10.54
CA ILE A 171 5.22 -8.72 9.92
C ILE A 171 4.05 -9.27 9.12
N ASP A 172 2.84 -8.87 9.49
CA ASP A 172 1.64 -9.19 8.71
C ASP A 172 1.59 -8.30 7.45
N ASN A 173 1.76 -8.93 6.30
CA ASN A 173 1.73 -8.29 4.99
C ASN A 173 0.42 -8.59 4.23
N THR A 174 -0.58 -9.15 4.88
CA THR A 174 -1.81 -9.63 4.24
C THR A 174 -2.50 -8.50 3.48
N GLU A 175 -2.78 -7.37 4.14
CA GLU A 175 -3.45 -6.21 3.51
C GLU A 175 -2.65 -5.62 2.35
N ILE A 176 -1.33 -5.51 2.50
CA ILE A 176 -0.43 -4.96 1.47
C ILE A 176 -0.42 -5.89 0.25
N ASN A 177 -0.28 -7.19 0.47
CA ASN A 177 -0.26 -8.17 -0.61
C ASN A 177 -1.63 -8.29 -1.30
N GLU A 178 -2.73 -8.25 -0.55
CA GLU A 178 -4.08 -8.23 -1.14
C GLU A 178 -4.32 -6.97 -1.97
N ALA A 179 -3.89 -5.81 -1.50
CA ALA A 179 -3.99 -4.56 -2.27
C ALA A 179 -3.15 -4.61 -3.54
N HIS A 180 -1.94 -5.17 -3.45
CA HIS A 180 -1.06 -5.37 -4.61
C HIS A 180 -1.66 -6.33 -5.63
N ASN A 181 -2.17 -7.48 -5.19
CA ASN A 181 -2.81 -8.47 -6.05
C ASN A 181 -4.06 -7.88 -6.75
N ARG A 182 -4.88 -7.11 -6.02
CA ARG A 182 -6.03 -6.41 -6.61
C ARG A 182 -5.61 -5.39 -7.67
N LEU A 183 -4.51 -4.68 -7.44
CA LEU A 183 -3.96 -3.75 -8.41
C LEU A 183 -3.47 -4.47 -9.67
N GLU A 184 -2.70 -5.56 -9.52
CA GLU A 184 -2.24 -6.38 -10.65
C GLU A 184 -3.40 -6.99 -11.45
N GLU A 185 -4.43 -7.49 -10.76
CA GLU A 185 -5.63 -8.01 -11.40
C GLU A 185 -6.37 -6.92 -12.16
N PHE A 186 -6.50 -5.73 -11.56
CA PHE A 186 -7.11 -4.58 -12.23
C PHE A 186 -6.30 -4.16 -13.47
N GLU A 187 -4.98 -4.03 -13.36
CA GLU A 187 -4.10 -3.67 -14.48
C GLU A 187 -4.18 -4.71 -15.62
N SER A 188 -4.16 -5.99 -15.29
CA SER A 188 -4.30 -7.08 -16.25
C SER A 188 -5.66 -7.03 -16.96
N SER A 189 -6.74 -6.91 -16.18
CA SER A 189 -8.10 -6.81 -16.71
C SER A 189 -8.28 -5.56 -17.57
N PHE A 190 -7.77 -4.41 -17.11
CA PHE A 190 -7.80 -3.17 -17.86
C PHE A 190 -7.02 -3.26 -19.17
N SER A 191 -5.86 -3.90 -19.17
CA SER A 191 -5.07 -4.16 -20.37
C SER A 191 -5.82 -5.01 -21.40
N LEU A 192 -6.53 -6.05 -20.93
CA LEU A 192 -7.37 -6.89 -21.80
C LEU A 192 -8.54 -6.09 -22.39
N VAL A 193 -9.27 -5.35 -21.55
CA VAL A 193 -10.39 -4.49 -22.02
C VAL A 193 -9.89 -3.44 -23.02
N SER A 194 -8.77 -2.79 -22.72
CA SER A 194 -8.13 -1.81 -23.60
C SER A 194 -7.83 -2.42 -24.98
N ARG A 195 -7.16 -3.57 -25.01
CA ARG A 195 -6.74 -4.23 -26.25
C ARG A 195 -7.91 -4.79 -27.05
N PHE A 196 -8.81 -5.56 -26.44
CA PHE A 196 -9.93 -6.19 -27.14
C PHE A 196 -11.05 -5.21 -27.46
N GLY A 197 -11.31 -4.25 -26.58
CA GLY A 197 -12.28 -3.20 -26.78
C GLY A 197 -11.77 -2.04 -27.63
N LYS A 198 -10.49 -2.07 -28.05
CA LYS A 198 -9.82 -0.95 -28.77
C LYS A 198 -9.99 0.38 -28.03
N VAL A 199 -9.94 0.33 -26.69
CA VAL A 199 -10.12 1.50 -25.80
C VAL A 199 -8.75 2.00 -25.38
N GLY A 200 -8.40 3.21 -25.77
CA GLY A 200 -7.20 3.88 -25.31
C GLY A 200 -7.50 4.79 -24.13
N TYR A 201 -6.56 4.88 -23.21
CA TYR A 201 -6.61 5.78 -22.06
C TYR A 201 -5.33 6.61 -21.97
N ALA A 202 -5.49 7.89 -21.67
CA ALA A 202 -4.38 8.79 -21.36
C ALA A 202 -4.76 9.75 -20.23
N ARG A 203 -3.75 10.15 -19.45
CA ARG A 203 -3.82 11.22 -18.46
C ARG A 203 -2.65 12.15 -18.68
N PHE A 204 -2.90 13.44 -18.86
CA PHE A 204 -1.89 14.42 -19.21
C PHE A 204 -2.25 15.82 -18.71
N ASP A 205 -1.25 16.64 -18.51
CA ASP A 205 -1.40 18.06 -18.24
C ASP A 205 -1.44 18.86 -19.55
N LEU A 206 -2.42 19.74 -19.70
CA LEU A 206 -2.58 20.57 -20.93
C LEU A 206 -1.50 21.67 -21.09
N VAL A 207 -0.81 22.01 -19.99
CA VAL A 207 0.21 23.08 -20.00
C VAL A 207 1.57 22.50 -20.33
N THR A 208 2.02 21.50 -19.55
CA THR A 208 3.32 20.86 -19.76
C THR A 208 3.30 19.84 -20.89
N ARG A 209 2.11 19.27 -21.19
CA ARG A 209 1.89 18.17 -22.15
C ARG A 209 2.52 16.83 -21.69
N ASP A 210 2.95 16.76 -20.45
CA ASP A 210 3.45 15.52 -19.85
C ASP A 210 2.31 14.67 -19.33
N GLY A 211 2.52 13.37 -19.31
CA GLY A 211 1.52 12.46 -18.81
C GLY A 211 1.83 10.99 -19.10
N TYR A 212 0.80 10.18 -18.99
CA TYR A 212 0.84 8.74 -19.20
C TYR A 212 -0.30 8.33 -20.15
N ALA A 213 0.00 7.39 -21.03
CA ALA A 213 -1.02 6.73 -21.86
C ALA A 213 -0.74 5.23 -22.00
N VAL A 214 -1.82 4.45 -22.13
CA VAL A 214 -1.69 3.02 -22.47
C VAL A 214 -1.36 2.87 -23.97
N PRO A 215 -0.68 1.79 -24.40
CA PRO A 215 -0.29 1.58 -25.79
C PRO A 215 -1.44 1.70 -26.78
N GLN A 216 -2.64 1.24 -26.41
CA GLN A 216 -3.83 1.33 -27.26
C GLN A 216 -4.25 2.76 -27.56
N TRP A 217 -3.98 3.73 -26.65
CA TRP A 217 -4.29 5.14 -26.90
C TRP A 217 -3.50 5.70 -28.08
N TYR A 218 -2.20 5.38 -28.13
CA TYR A 218 -1.33 5.75 -29.25
C TYR A 218 -1.76 5.05 -30.54
N HIS A 219 -2.05 3.75 -30.44
CA HIS A 219 -2.47 2.95 -31.58
C HIS A 219 -3.75 3.52 -32.24
N ASN A 220 -4.75 3.93 -31.45
CA ASN A 220 -5.96 4.53 -31.95
C ASN A 220 -5.75 5.91 -32.62
N LEU A 221 -4.61 6.53 -32.37
CA LEU A 221 -4.18 7.79 -33.00
C LEU A 221 -3.22 7.58 -34.17
N GLY A 222 -2.82 6.35 -34.46
CA GLY A 222 -1.81 6.03 -35.48
C GLY A 222 -0.38 6.33 -35.05
N GLU A 223 -0.12 6.51 -33.75
CA GLU A 223 1.19 6.85 -33.17
C GLU A 223 1.89 5.62 -32.58
N GLU A 224 3.24 5.69 -32.42
CA GLU A 224 4.02 4.69 -31.69
C GLU A 224 3.81 4.83 -30.19
N SER A 225 3.78 3.71 -29.46
CA SER A 225 3.55 3.72 -27.99
C SER A 225 4.71 4.31 -27.18
N ASP A 226 5.87 4.49 -27.81
CA ASP A 226 7.07 5.14 -27.24
C ASP A 226 7.20 6.62 -27.67
N THR A 227 6.29 7.12 -28.50
CA THR A 227 6.27 8.54 -28.89
C THR A 227 6.05 9.41 -27.64
N PRO A 228 6.97 10.37 -27.36
CA PRO A 228 6.77 11.28 -26.24
C PRO A 228 5.42 12.00 -26.35
N MET A 229 4.67 12.03 -25.26
CA MET A 229 3.32 12.63 -25.25
C MET A 229 3.35 14.11 -25.65
N THR A 230 4.45 14.83 -25.34
CA THR A 230 4.70 16.21 -25.76
C THR A 230 4.74 16.40 -27.27
N GLN A 231 4.98 15.34 -28.05
CA GLN A 231 4.96 15.35 -29.52
C GLN A 231 3.58 15.03 -30.08
N VAL A 232 2.74 14.39 -29.31
CA VAL A 232 1.35 14.03 -29.69
C VAL A 232 0.39 15.15 -29.28
N ILE A 233 0.38 15.50 -27.99
CA ILE A 233 -0.49 16.52 -27.41
C ILE A 233 -0.01 17.92 -27.81
N GLY A 234 -0.93 18.71 -28.35
CA GLY A 234 -0.68 20.11 -28.75
C GLY A 234 -0.08 20.28 -30.14
N ILE A 235 0.33 19.20 -30.82
CA ILE A 235 0.82 19.21 -32.20
C ILE A 235 -0.23 18.61 -33.13
N TYR A 236 -0.80 17.45 -32.76
CA TYR A 236 -1.89 16.75 -33.45
C TYR A 236 -1.63 16.45 -34.93
N ASN A 237 -0.37 16.09 -35.29
CA ASN A 237 0.00 15.78 -36.68
C ASN A 237 -0.75 14.59 -37.27
N HIS A 238 -1.13 13.64 -36.39
CA HIS A 238 -1.92 12.46 -36.75
C HIS A 238 -3.38 12.80 -37.09
N VAL A 239 -3.88 13.98 -36.68
CA VAL A 239 -5.25 14.42 -36.96
C VAL A 239 -5.33 15.09 -38.31
N ASN A 240 -6.40 14.78 -39.10
CA ASN A 240 -6.64 15.41 -40.37
C ASN A 240 -6.66 16.96 -40.20
N PRO A 241 -6.02 17.72 -41.10
CA PRO A 241 -5.94 19.18 -40.99
C PRO A 241 -7.28 19.88 -40.79
N GLU A 242 -8.34 19.40 -41.41
CA GLU A 242 -9.68 20.01 -41.29
C GLU A 242 -10.30 19.83 -39.89
N ASP A 243 -9.89 18.76 -39.16
CA ASP A 243 -10.40 18.44 -37.81
C ASP A 243 -9.57 19.11 -36.71
N ARG A 244 -8.32 19.54 -36.99
CA ARG A 244 -7.45 20.18 -36.02
C ARG A 244 -7.98 21.45 -35.41
N GLU A 245 -8.67 22.27 -36.20
CA GLU A 245 -9.25 23.53 -35.72
C GLU A 245 -10.28 23.26 -34.61
N ALA A 246 -11.10 22.22 -34.78
CA ALA A 246 -12.07 21.81 -33.76
C ALA A 246 -11.38 21.39 -32.46
N VAL A 247 -10.26 20.64 -32.53
CA VAL A 247 -9.46 20.23 -31.37
C VAL A 247 -8.92 21.47 -30.66
N PHE A 248 -8.28 22.39 -31.37
CA PHE A 248 -7.70 23.59 -30.75
C PHE A 248 -8.77 24.49 -30.12
N ARG A 249 -9.92 24.63 -30.73
CA ARG A 249 -11.07 25.41 -30.21
C ARG A 249 -11.54 24.81 -28.86
N GLU A 250 -11.77 23.50 -28.81
CA GLU A 250 -12.24 22.85 -27.57
C GLU A 250 -11.18 22.90 -26.45
N ILE A 251 -9.90 22.74 -26.78
CA ILE A 251 -8.81 22.93 -25.81
C ILE A 251 -8.79 24.39 -25.31
N GLY A 252 -8.99 25.37 -26.18
CA GLY A 252 -9.07 26.77 -25.78
C GLY A 252 -10.19 27.01 -24.76
N ARG A 253 -11.38 26.45 -24.98
CA ARG A 253 -12.51 26.51 -24.04
C ARG A 253 -12.20 25.87 -22.68
N VAL A 254 -11.52 24.72 -22.68
CA VAL A 254 -11.09 24.07 -21.42
C VAL A 254 -10.08 24.94 -20.68
N LYS A 255 -9.09 25.53 -21.39
CA LYS A 255 -8.10 26.45 -20.78
C LYS A 255 -8.74 27.71 -20.25
N ALA A 256 -9.77 28.24 -20.92
CA ALA A 256 -10.53 29.41 -20.48
C ALA A 256 -11.53 29.12 -19.34
N ASN A 257 -11.62 27.86 -18.88
CA ASN A 257 -12.59 27.42 -17.87
C ASN A 257 -14.06 27.49 -18.34
N GLU A 258 -14.29 27.51 -19.64
CA GLU A 258 -15.63 27.54 -20.26
C GLU A 258 -16.22 26.14 -20.42
N SER A 259 -15.37 25.09 -20.34
CA SER A 259 -15.76 23.70 -20.45
C SER A 259 -14.86 22.82 -19.56
N ASN A 260 -15.45 21.76 -19.01
CA ASN A 260 -14.70 20.72 -18.29
C ASN A 260 -14.19 19.60 -19.19
N GLY A 261 -14.51 19.61 -20.47
CA GLY A 261 -14.13 18.57 -21.41
C GLY A 261 -14.87 18.65 -22.72
N PHE A 262 -14.60 17.73 -23.64
CA PHE A 262 -15.20 17.65 -24.95
C PHE A 262 -15.20 16.23 -25.50
N THR A 263 -16.05 15.98 -26.50
CA THR A 263 -16.06 14.75 -27.30
C THR A 263 -15.99 15.11 -28.78
N LEU A 264 -15.05 14.51 -29.50
CA LEU A 264 -14.87 14.70 -30.92
C LEU A 264 -14.67 13.36 -31.65
N ASP A 265 -15.22 13.25 -32.85
CA ASP A 265 -14.87 12.22 -33.83
C ASP A 265 -13.84 12.82 -34.81
N LEU A 266 -12.64 12.27 -34.81
CA LEU A 266 -11.51 12.80 -35.56
C LEU A 266 -11.05 11.81 -36.62
N ARG A 267 -10.75 12.31 -37.81
CA ARG A 267 -10.06 11.56 -38.86
C ARG A 267 -8.57 11.51 -38.50
N VAL A 268 -8.00 10.33 -38.48
CA VAL A 268 -6.57 10.11 -38.15
C VAL A 268 -5.89 9.33 -39.25
N GLY A 269 -4.61 9.66 -39.49
CA GLY A 269 -3.76 8.89 -40.37
C GLY A 269 -3.23 7.67 -39.61
N LEU A 270 -3.58 6.48 -40.06
CA LEU A 270 -3.08 5.23 -39.50
C LEU A 270 -1.71 4.87 -40.09
N ARG A 271 -0.93 4.02 -39.40
CA ARG A 271 0.42 3.59 -39.80
C ARG A 271 0.47 2.81 -41.11
N ASP A 272 -0.61 2.12 -41.46
CA ASP A 272 -0.72 1.39 -42.72
C ASP A 272 -1.02 2.31 -43.93
N GLY A 273 -0.94 3.62 -43.72
CA GLY A 273 -1.23 4.64 -44.73
C GLY A 273 -2.72 4.83 -45.00
N LYS A 274 -3.60 4.15 -44.27
CA LYS A 274 -5.04 4.36 -44.36
C LYS A 274 -5.49 5.48 -43.44
N ASN A 275 -6.70 5.98 -43.74
CA ASN A 275 -7.38 6.92 -42.85
C ASN A 275 -8.33 6.12 -41.94
N GLY A 276 -8.25 6.41 -40.65
CA GLY A 276 -9.16 5.88 -39.63
C GLY A 276 -9.98 6.98 -38.98
N TRP A 277 -10.86 6.55 -38.10
CA TRP A 277 -11.66 7.45 -37.24
C TRP A 277 -11.43 7.08 -35.80
N THR A 278 -11.08 8.08 -34.98
CA THR A 278 -11.03 7.94 -33.54
C THR A 278 -12.04 8.87 -32.88
N ARG A 279 -12.79 8.35 -31.91
CA ARG A 279 -13.58 9.17 -31.00
C ARG A 279 -12.75 9.45 -29.76
N VAL A 280 -12.57 10.72 -29.42
CA VAL A 280 -11.86 11.17 -28.22
C VAL A 280 -12.85 11.80 -27.26
N ASN A 281 -12.86 11.29 -26.02
CA ASN A 281 -13.57 11.86 -24.88
C ASN A 281 -12.52 12.40 -23.93
N VAL A 282 -12.47 13.70 -23.74
CA VAL A 282 -11.47 14.39 -22.92
C VAL A 282 -12.20 15.15 -21.82
N VAL A 283 -11.84 14.89 -20.56
CA VAL A 283 -12.43 15.55 -19.39
C VAL A 283 -11.35 15.98 -18.41
N ARG A 284 -11.59 17.03 -17.64
CA ARG A 284 -10.70 17.37 -16.52
C ARG A 284 -10.69 16.23 -15.51
N ASN A 285 -9.51 15.93 -15.01
CA ASN A 285 -9.39 14.92 -13.96
C ASN A 285 -10.04 15.43 -12.67
N PRO A 286 -11.15 14.83 -12.20
CA PRO A 286 -11.81 15.25 -10.98
C PRO A 286 -10.99 14.98 -9.70
N LEU A 287 -9.96 14.14 -9.80
CA LEU A 287 -9.05 13.79 -8.71
C LEU A 287 -7.80 14.69 -8.66
N ASN A 288 -7.67 15.65 -9.59
CA ASN A 288 -6.56 16.61 -9.56
C ASN A 288 -6.71 17.55 -8.36
N THR A 289 -5.73 17.54 -7.47
CA THR A 289 -5.66 18.43 -6.30
C THR A 289 -4.68 19.58 -6.48
N ASP A 290 -3.94 19.64 -7.62
CA ASP A 290 -2.97 20.69 -7.91
C ASP A 290 -3.63 21.76 -8.79
N PRO A 291 -3.96 22.95 -8.25
CA PRO A 291 -4.61 24.02 -9.01
C PRO A 291 -3.72 24.66 -10.09
N SER A 292 -2.41 24.41 -10.05
CA SER A 292 -1.47 24.92 -11.05
C SER A 292 -1.49 24.11 -12.36
N LYS A 293 -2.12 22.92 -12.36
CA LYS A 293 -2.20 21.98 -13.48
C LYS A 293 -3.60 21.91 -14.05
N ILE A 294 -3.68 21.79 -15.37
CA ILE A 294 -4.90 21.43 -16.07
C ILE A 294 -4.80 19.98 -16.49
N GLU A 295 -4.96 19.09 -15.51
CA GLU A 295 -4.86 17.66 -15.76
C GLU A 295 -6.12 17.12 -16.44
N MET A 296 -5.94 16.42 -17.55
CA MET A 296 -6.99 15.85 -18.36
C MET A 296 -6.93 14.33 -18.37
N VAL A 297 -8.08 13.71 -18.44
CA VAL A 297 -8.24 12.29 -18.77
C VAL A 297 -8.84 12.22 -20.18
N CYS A 298 -8.19 11.44 -21.03
CA CYS A 298 -8.66 11.17 -22.39
C CYS A 298 -8.94 9.66 -22.54
N VAL A 299 -10.13 9.35 -22.99
CA VAL A 299 -10.45 7.99 -23.46
C VAL A 299 -10.73 8.08 -24.96
N ASN A 300 -10.05 7.29 -25.76
CA ASN A 300 -10.26 7.23 -27.19
C ASN A 300 -10.65 5.82 -27.67
N PHE A 301 -11.39 5.80 -28.77
CA PHE A 301 -11.92 4.59 -29.38
C PHE A 301 -11.67 4.61 -30.88
N ASP A 302 -11.21 3.49 -31.45
CA ASP A 302 -11.28 3.29 -32.89
C ASP A 302 -12.75 3.09 -33.31
N VAL A 303 -13.30 4.03 -34.04
CA VAL A 303 -14.67 3.99 -34.54
C VAL A 303 -14.74 3.89 -36.09
N THR A 304 -13.62 3.42 -36.68
CA THR A 304 -13.51 3.35 -38.15
C THR A 304 -14.57 2.43 -38.77
N GLU A 305 -14.75 1.23 -38.22
CA GLU A 305 -15.74 0.27 -38.71
C GLU A 305 -17.17 0.78 -38.51
N LEU A 306 -17.46 1.47 -37.40
CA LEU A 306 -18.74 2.08 -37.12
C LEU A 306 -19.05 3.17 -38.17
N LYS A 307 -18.10 4.06 -38.47
CA LYS A 307 -18.25 5.11 -39.45
C LYS A 307 -18.41 4.59 -40.89
N GLN A 308 -17.73 3.51 -41.24
CA GLN A 308 -17.88 2.83 -42.51
C GLN A 308 -19.29 2.22 -42.66
N THR A 309 -19.76 1.56 -41.61
CA THR A 309 -21.09 0.95 -41.59
C THR A 309 -22.17 2.02 -41.65
N GLU A 310 -22.03 3.11 -40.90
CA GLU A 310 -22.95 4.26 -40.95
C GLU A 310 -23.03 4.84 -42.37
N LYS A 311 -21.90 5.06 -43.02
CA LYS A 311 -21.83 5.54 -44.40
C LYS A 311 -22.54 4.60 -45.38
N SER A 312 -22.23 3.29 -45.30
CA SER A 312 -22.85 2.29 -46.17
C SER A 312 -24.37 2.21 -45.99
N LEU A 313 -24.85 2.37 -44.75
CA LEU A 313 -26.28 2.39 -44.44
C LEU A 313 -26.96 3.62 -45.06
N ILE A 314 -26.35 4.80 -44.96
CA ILE A 314 -26.85 6.04 -45.56
C ILE A 314 -26.92 5.90 -47.10
N GLU A 315 -25.86 5.35 -47.70
CA GLU A 315 -25.83 5.13 -49.15
C GLU A 315 -26.92 4.14 -49.59
N ALA A 316 -27.10 3.03 -48.87
CA ALA A 316 -28.16 2.06 -49.14
C ALA A 316 -29.55 2.65 -48.98
N LYS A 317 -29.80 3.47 -47.95
CA LYS A 317 -31.05 4.18 -47.73
C LYS A 317 -31.34 5.13 -48.85
N ASN A 318 -30.38 5.98 -49.24
CA ASN A 318 -30.54 6.94 -50.34
C ASN A 318 -30.86 6.23 -51.66
N LYS A 319 -30.19 5.11 -51.94
CA LYS A 319 -30.45 4.27 -53.13
C LYS A 319 -31.88 3.69 -53.13
N ALA A 320 -32.35 3.23 -51.98
CA ALA A 320 -33.70 2.71 -51.81
C ALA A 320 -34.77 3.82 -52.05
N GLU A 321 -34.53 4.99 -51.44
CA GLU A 321 -35.46 6.16 -51.64
C GLU A 321 -35.53 6.64 -53.08
N VAL A 322 -34.38 6.68 -53.77
CA VAL A 322 -34.36 7.01 -55.24
C VAL A 322 -35.10 5.94 -56.03
N SER A 323 -34.91 4.67 -55.76
CA SER A 323 -35.61 3.56 -56.41
C SER A 323 -37.14 3.65 -56.21
N ASP A 324 -37.58 3.96 -54.99
CA ASP A 324 -39.03 4.08 -54.69
C ASP A 324 -39.65 5.29 -55.34
N ARG A 325 -38.95 6.42 -55.45
CA ARG A 325 -39.38 7.59 -56.22
C ARG A 325 -39.51 7.27 -57.69
N LEU A 326 -38.55 6.59 -58.30
CA LEU A 326 -38.57 6.13 -59.68
C LEU A 326 -39.74 5.19 -59.96
N LYS A 327 -39.99 4.20 -59.10
CA LYS A 327 -41.13 3.29 -59.18
C LYS A 327 -42.45 4.03 -59.11
N SER A 328 -42.58 4.96 -58.17
CA SER A 328 -43.82 5.77 -58.04
C SER A 328 -44.09 6.69 -59.27
N ALA A 329 -43.05 7.32 -59.79
CA ALA A 329 -43.13 8.12 -60.99
C ALA A 329 -43.48 7.26 -62.20
N PHE A 330 -42.86 6.07 -62.32
CA PHE A 330 -43.20 5.14 -63.41
C PHE A 330 -44.65 4.66 -63.36
N LEU A 331 -45.15 4.27 -62.18
CA LEU A 331 -46.52 3.86 -61.96
C LEU A 331 -47.54 5.02 -62.27
N ALA A 332 -47.19 6.23 -61.88
CA ALA A 332 -48.00 7.41 -62.17
C ALA A 332 -48.08 7.68 -63.68
N ASN A 333 -46.96 7.61 -64.41
CA ASN A 333 -46.93 7.81 -65.89
C ASN A 333 -47.68 6.70 -66.62
N MET A 334 -47.47 5.42 -66.21
CA MET A 334 -48.19 4.26 -66.79
C MET A 334 -49.73 4.41 -66.57
N SER A 335 -50.13 4.81 -65.38
CA SER A 335 -51.57 5.06 -65.08
C SER A 335 -52.18 6.17 -65.92
N HIS A 336 -51.37 7.17 -66.24
CA HIS A 336 -51.82 8.25 -67.15
C HIS A 336 -51.95 7.78 -68.61
N GLU A 337 -51.00 7.01 -69.13
CA GLU A 337 -51.01 6.43 -70.44
C GLU A 337 -52.13 5.38 -70.67
N ILE A 338 -52.47 4.61 -69.63
CA ILE A 338 -53.57 3.65 -69.70
C ILE A 338 -54.95 4.31 -69.65
N ARG A 339 -55.02 5.52 -69.14
CA ARG A 339 -56.31 6.32 -69.06
C ARG A 339 -56.65 7.13 -70.30
N THR A 340 -55.67 7.34 -71.19
CA THR A 340 -55.86 7.98 -72.50
C THR A 340 -56.12 6.93 -73.55
#